data_2562fe08ce51934b6ca76b653b827dd5
#
_entry.id   2562fe08ce51934b6ca76b653b827dd5
#
_cell.length_a   1.000
_cell.length_b   1.000
_cell.length_c   1.000
_cell.angle_alpha   90.00
_cell.angle_beta   90.00
_cell.angle_gamma   90.00
#
_symmetry.space_group_name_H-M   'P 1'
#
loop_
_entity.id
_entity.type
_entity.pdbx_description
1 polymer ?
#
loop_
_entity_poly.entity_id
_entity_poly.type
_entity_poly.pdbx_seq_one_letter_code
_entity_poly.pdbx_strand_id
1 'polypeptide(L)'
;MFIFSKKLYNETIFERFGVNMRNRDDMILQWINQQGKASVIELAEKCDISVETIRRDLNRLEKQGLLYRTHGGAISNKTTDLGSFFQTRRYINATEKRYIAKNALELLYENAVIGLDASSTSWYFAHLMPDIPCTVVTNSMLNINALVNKPNIKTIVTGGVYSSKYEAFYGPLSEYLLQRLHINFSIFSCSGIDNQGNIWESNELNASVKRKMMEASEHAYLLADHSKFEKKSLIQLTELSEINTLFTDSDLSETLQAYCEKNDILTIL
;
A
#
# COMPACT_ATOMS: atom_id res chain seq x y z
N MET A 1 -31.54 -28.44 -12.32
CA MET A 1 -31.52 -29.25 -11.09
C MET A 1 -30.13 -29.29 -10.52
N PHE A 2 -29.63 -28.16 -9.99
CA PHE A 2 -28.31 -28.06 -9.30
C PHE A 2 -28.25 -26.74 -8.49
N ILE A 3 -29.10 -26.59 -7.49
CA ILE A 3 -29.08 -25.43 -6.54
C ILE A 3 -29.13 -25.91 -5.05
N PHE A 4 -29.00 -27.19 -4.76
CA PHE A 4 -29.21 -27.71 -3.40
C PHE A 4 -27.93 -28.14 -2.64
N SER A 5 -26.71 -27.87 -3.17
CA SER A 5 -25.49 -28.45 -2.59
C SER A 5 -24.63 -27.49 -1.74
N LYS A 6 -24.87 -26.17 -1.79
CA LYS A 6 -24.00 -25.22 -1.06
C LYS A 6 -24.47 -24.88 0.36
N LYS A 7 -25.72 -25.15 0.70
CA LYS A 7 -26.30 -24.85 2.03
C LYS A 7 -26.01 -25.94 3.05
N LEU A 8 -25.91 -27.19 2.63
CA LEU A 8 -25.68 -28.35 3.51
C LEU A 8 -24.19 -28.51 3.96
N TYR A 9 -23.23 -27.94 3.25
CA TYR A 9 -21.82 -28.06 3.65
C TYR A 9 -21.43 -27.07 4.77
N ASN A 10 -22.19 -25.98 4.93
CA ASN A 10 -21.96 -24.99 5.99
C ASN A 10 -22.67 -25.34 7.32
N GLU A 11 -23.75 -26.10 7.30
CA GLU A 11 -24.52 -26.44 8.53
C GLU A 11 -23.86 -27.56 9.36
N THR A 12 -23.09 -28.45 8.74
CA THR A 12 -22.50 -29.62 9.42
C THR A 12 -21.27 -29.29 10.28
N ILE A 13 -20.63 -28.13 10.08
CA ILE A 13 -19.49 -27.68 10.91
C ILE A 13 -19.96 -26.93 12.16
N PHE A 14 -21.15 -26.31 12.14
CA PHE A 14 -21.65 -25.45 13.21
C PHE A 14 -22.32 -26.18 14.36
N GLU A 15 -22.87 -27.38 14.17
CA GLU A 15 -23.57 -28.12 15.21
C GLU A 15 -22.65 -28.89 16.18
N ARG A 16 -21.36 -28.94 15.96
CA ARG A 16 -20.41 -29.74 16.76
C ARG A 16 -19.71 -29.02 17.90
N PHE A 17 -19.81 -27.68 18.00
CA PHE A 17 -19.10 -26.94 19.06
C PHE A 17 -20.05 -25.99 19.80
N GLY A 18 -20.47 -26.40 20.99
CA GLY A 18 -21.15 -25.53 21.97
C GLY A 18 -20.30 -24.29 22.24
N VAL A 19 -20.84 -23.10 21.94
CA VAL A 19 -20.11 -21.81 21.92
C VAL A 19 -19.75 -21.40 23.34
N ASN A 20 -18.61 -21.86 23.82
CA ASN A 20 -17.95 -21.33 25.01
C ASN A 20 -17.05 -20.14 24.57
N MET A 21 -16.82 -19.15 25.45
CA MET A 21 -16.05 -17.91 25.13
C MET A 21 -14.68 -18.19 24.50
N ARG A 22 -13.99 -19.26 24.90
CA ARG A 22 -12.74 -19.74 24.27
C ARG A 22 -12.91 -20.15 22.81
N ASN A 23 -14.02 -20.77 22.48
CA ASN A 23 -14.31 -21.25 21.13
C ASN A 23 -14.57 -20.08 20.15
N ARG A 24 -15.14 -18.97 20.62
CA ARG A 24 -15.39 -17.77 19.80
C ARG A 24 -14.10 -17.03 19.47
N ASP A 25 -13.19 -16.90 20.42
CA ASP A 25 -11.87 -16.30 20.18
C ASP A 25 -11.10 -17.07 19.12
N ASP A 26 -11.09 -18.39 19.23
CA ASP A 26 -10.44 -19.26 18.25
C ASP A 26 -11.08 -19.14 16.87
N MET A 27 -12.39 -19.02 16.77
CA MET A 27 -13.09 -18.79 15.50
C MET A 27 -12.72 -17.42 14.89
N ILE A 28 -12.71 -16.37 15.70
CA ILE A 28 -12.31 -15.02 15.26
C ILE A 28 -10.85 -15.03 14.76
N LEU A 29 -9.93 -15.59 15.55
CA LEU A 29 -8.53 -15.68 15.20
C LEU A 29 -8.29 -16.55 13.95
N GLN A 30 -8.95 -17.70 13.87
CA GLN A 30 -8.86 -18.58 12.71
C GLN A 30 -9.33 -17.87 11.44
N TRP A 31 -10.48 -17.17 11.50
CA TRP A 31 -11.01 -16.43 10.36
C TRP A 31 -10.06 -15.29 9.93
N ILE A 32 -9.64 -14.48 10.91
CA ILE A 32 -8.70 -13.37 10.64
C ILE A 32 -7.38 -13.91 10.09
N ASN A 33 -6.85 -15.02 10.63
CA ASN A 33 -5.60 -15.61 10.14
C ASN A 33 -5.71 -16.21 8.73
N GLN A 34 -6.88 -16.74 8.35
CA GLN A 34 -7.12 -17.27 7.00
C GLN A 34 -7.34 -16.17 5.97
N GLN A 35 -8.05 -15.11 6.34
CA GLN A 35 -8.39 -14.00 5.43
C GLN A 35 -7.37 -12.84 5.48
N GLY A 36 -6.43 -12.88 6.42
CA GLY A 36 -5.48 -11.80 6.71
C GLY A 36 -6.11 -10.64 7.49
N LYS A 37 -7.39 -10.34 7.27
CA LYS A 37 -8.18 -9.29 7.96
C LYS A 37 -9.67 -9.64 7.98
N ALA A 38 -10.39 -9.00 8.91
CA ALA A 38 -11.86 -9.03 8.93
C ALA A 38 -12.43 -7.73 9.51
N SER A 39 -13.59 -7.29 9.01
CA SER A 39 -14.33 -6.19 9.59
C SER A 39 -15.15 -6.63 10.81
N VAL A 40 -15.53 -5.68 11.67
CA VAL A 40 -16.42 -5.96 12.82
C VAL A 40 -17.78 -6.48 12.37
N ILE A 41 -18.28 -6.00 11.23
CA ILE A 41 -19.58 -6.40 10.67
C ILE A 41 -19.52 -7.84 10.18
N GLU A 42 -18.55 -8.21 9.37
CA GLU A 42 -18.35 -9.59 8.89
C GLU A 42 -18.20 -10.58 10.06
N LEU A 43 -17.45 -10.20 11.10
CA LEU A 43 -17.28 -11.05 12.27
C LEU A 43 -18.57 -11.17 13.09
N ALA A 44 -19.35 -10.09 13.22
CA ALA A 44 -20.63 -10.08 13.90
C ALA A 44 -21.65 -11.02 13.22
N GLU A 45 -21.76 -10.92 11.90
CA GLU A 45 -22.60 -11.79 11.08
C GLU A 45 -22.14 -13.26 11.17
N LYS A 46 -20.82 -13.48 11.07
CA LYS A 46 -20.27 -14.84 11.10
C LYS A 46 -20.39 -15.54 12.45
N CYS A 47 -20.28 -14.79 13.54
CA CYS A 47 -20.38 -15.32 14.91
C CYS A 47 -21.81 -15.24 15.48
N ASP A 48 -22.75 -14.66 14.73
CA ASP A 48 -24.15 -14.41 15.14
C ASP A 48 -24.25 -13.68 16.49
N ILE A 49 -23.49 -12.58 16.61
CA ILE A 49 -23.45 -11.72 17.80
C ILE A 49 -23.39 -10.23 17.44
N SER A 50 -23.63 -9.39 18.45
CA SER A 50 -23.61 -7.95 18.21
C SER A 50 -22.22 -7.40 17.85
N VAL A 51 -22.19 -6.36 17.01
CA VAL A 51 -20.98 -5.59 16.64
C VAL A 51 -20.22 -5.13 17.87
N GLU A 52 -20.93 -4.73 18.93
CA GLU A 52 -20.32 -4.27 20.18
C GLU A 52 -19.59 -5.39 20.92
N THR A 53 -20.14 -6.60 20.90
CA THR A 53 -19.47 -7.78 21.47
C THR A 53 -18.20 -8.11 20.71
N ILE A 54 -18.23 -8.10 19.37
CA ILE A 54 -17.03 -8.29 18.55
C ILE A 54 -15.98 -7.22 18.85
N ARG A 55 -16.35 -5.95 19.00
CA ARG A 55 -15.39 -4.89 19.36
C ARG A 55 -14.67 -5.18 20.68
N ARG A 56 -15.39 -5.66 21.69
CA ARG A 56 -14.81 -6.03 22.99
C ARG A 56 -13.88 -7.23 22.87
N ASP A 57 -14.28 -8.27 22.12
CA ASP A 57 -13.45 -9.45 21.88
C ASP A 57 -12.17 -9.08 21.14
N LEU A 58 -12.26 -8.30 20.06
CA LEU A 58 -11.09 -7.83 19.32
C LEU A 58 -10.14 -6.96 20.17
N ASN A 59 -10.66 -6.08 21.01
CA ASN A 59 -9.84 -5.29 21.94
C ASN A 59 -9.11 -6.17 22.97
N ARG A 60 -9.75 -7.24 23.43
CA ARG A 60 -9.14 -8.21 24.34
C ARG A 60 -8.05 -9.02 23.65
N LEU A 61 -8.31 -9.51 22.43
CA LEU A 61 -7.35 -10.28 21.62
C LEU A 61 -6.14 -9.44 21.21
N GLU A 62 -6.34 -8.15 20.93
CA GLU A 62 -5.24 -7.21 20.67
C GLU A 62 -4.34 -7.01 21.90
N LYS A 63 -4.93 -6.83 23.11
CA LYS A 63 -4.17 -6.74 24.36
C LYS A 63 -3.35 -8.00 24.67
N GLN A 64 -3.78 -9.15 24.14
CA GLN A 64 -3.06 -10.42 24.22
C GLN A 64 -2.01 -10.58 23.11
N GLY A 65 -1.87 -9.61 22.19
CA GLY A 65 -0.94 -9.66 21.06
C GLY A 65 -1.30 -10.67 19.97
N LEU A 66 -2.56 -11.15 19.94
CA LEU A 66 -3.00 -12.19 19.02
C LEU A 66 -3.48 -11.67 17.66
N LEU A 67 -3.75 -10.37 17.56
CA LEU A 67 -4.14 -9.65 16.34
C LEU A 67 -3.81 -8.16 16.49
N TYR A 68 -3.98 -7.39 15.41
CA TYR A 68 -3.91 -5.93 15.41
C TYR A 68 -5.28 -5.32 15.09
N ARG A 69 -5.67 -4.25 15.81
CA ARG A 69 -6.91 -3.51 15.54
C ARG A 69 -6.75 -2.56 14.36
N THR A 70 -7.85 -2.40 13.60
CA THR A 70 -8.01 -1.35 12.60
C THR A 70 -9.25 -0.52 12.90
N HIS A 71 -9.47 0.61 12.19
CA HIS A 71 -10.61 1.51 12.41
C HIS A 71 -11.98 0.82 12.30
N GLY A 72 -12.10 -0.29 11.59
CA GLY A 72 -13.36 -1.02 11.39
C GLY A 72 -13.29 -2.53 11.59
N GLY A 73 -12.17 -3.07 12.14
CA GLY A 73 -11.99 -4.51 12.24
C GLY A 73 -10.70 -4.91 12.92
N ALA A 74 -10.10 -5.99 12.43
CA ALA A 74 -8.81 -6.49 12.88
C ALA A 74 -8.03 -7.18 11.76
N ILE A 75 -6.70 -7.28 11.94
CA ILE A 75 -5.74 -7.96 11.05
C ILE A 75 -5.01 -9.02 11.86
N SER A 76 -4.64 -10.11 11.20
CA SER A 76 -3.83 -11.17 11.79
C SER A 76 -2.45 -10.65 12.19
N ASN A 77 -1.99 -11.00 13.39
CA ASN A 77 -0.60 -10.77 13.80
C ASN A 77 0.42 -11.69 13.07
N LYS A 78 -0.09 -12.70 12.34
CA LYS A 78 0.70 -13.56 11.45
C LYS A 78 0.79 -12.99 10.04
N THR A 79 0.12 -11.88 9.77
CA THR A 79 0.10 -11.24 8.46
C THR A 79 1.43 -10.54 8.23
N THR A 80 2.13 -10.95 7.21
CA THR A 80 3.33 -10.28 6.68
C THR A 80 2.98 -9.15 5.70
N ASP A 81 1.69 -8.81 5.60
CA ASP A 81 1.17 -7.82 4.66
C ASP A 81 -0.02 -7.05 5.24
N LEU A 82 0.23 -5.83 5.69
CA LEU A 82 -0.77 -4.89 6.22
C LEU A 82 -1.45 -4.04 5.14
N GLY A 83 -1.02 -4.15 3.88
CA GLY A 83 -1.51 -3.32 2.79
C GLY A 83 -2.97 -3.60 2.43
N SER A 84 -3.68 -2.56 2.02
CA SER A 84 -5.02 -2.66 1.45
C SER A 84 -4.98 -2.98 -0.04
N PHE A 85 -6.05 -3.56 -0.58
CA PHE A 85 -6.21 -3.75 -2.01
C PHE A 85 -6.05 -2.43 -2.78
N PHE A 86 -5.44 -2.49 -3.96
CA PHE A 86 -5.27 -1.30 -4.80
C PHE A 86 -6.61 -0.62 -5.09
N GLN A 87 -7.63 -1.41 -5.44
CA GLN A 87 -8.97 -0.91 -5.76
C GLN A 87 -9.61 -0.11 -4.61
N THR A 88 -9.28 -0.42 -3.37
CA THR A 88 -9.69 0.37 -2.20
C THR A 88 -8.85 1.64 -2.08
N ARG A 89 -7.52 1.51 -2.19
CA ARG A 89 -6.58 2.62 -1.98
C ARG A 89 -6.76 3.77 -2.98
N ARG A 90 -7.14 3.47 -4.23
CA ARG A 90 -7.29 4.51 -5.27
C ARG A 90 -8.41 5.52 -4.97
N TYR A 91 -9.41 5.14 -4.19
CA TYR A 91 -10.53 6.03 -3.84
C TYR A 91 -10.32 6.78 -2.52
N ILE A 92 -9.42 6.30 -1.64
CA ILE A 92 -9.10 6.98 -0.39
C ILE A 92 -8.21 8.17 -0.70
N ASN A 93 -8.61 9.38 -0.24
CA ASN A 93 -7.90 10.63 -0.48
C ASN A 93 -7.60 10.86 -1.99
N ALA A 94 -8.60 10.59 -2.84
CA ALA A 94 -8.44 10.64 -4.29
C ALA A 94 -8.13 12.06 -4.80
N THR A 95 -8.75 13.08 -4.19
CA THR A 95 -8.56 14.50 -4.51
C THR A 95 -7.13 14.93 -4.18
N GLU A 96 -6.66 14.59 -2.99
CA GLU A 96 -5.35 14.90 -2.47
C GLU A 96 -4.25 14.25 -3.32
N LYS A 97 -4.41 12.95 -3.60
CA LYS A 97 -3.47 12.22 -4.48
C LYS A 97 -3.40 12.79 -5.88
N ARG A 98 -4.54 13.22 -6.43
CA ARG A 98 -4.58 13.86 -7.74
C ARG A 98 -3.89 15.23 -7.72
N TYR A 99 -4.07 15.99 -6.64
CA TYR A 99 -3.41 17.27 -6.44
C TYR A 99 -1.89 17.09 -6.38
N ILE A 100 -1.42 16.22 -5.49
CA ILE A 100 0.00 15.87 -5.34
C ILE A 100 0.61 15.39 -6.65
N ALA A 101 -0.07 14.47 -7.33
CA ALA A 101 0.38 13.92 -8.61
C ALA A 101 0.47 15.00 -9.69
N LYS A 102 -0.45 15.99 -9.69
CA LYS A 102 -0.42 17.12 -10.63
C LYS A 102 0.80 18.01 -10.41
N ASN A 103 1.12 18.33 -9.16
CA ASN A 103 2.30 19.14 -8.83
C ASN A 103 3.60 18.42 -9.22
N ALA A 104 3.64 17.10 -9.05
CA ALA A 104 4.81 16.30 -9.45
C ALA A 104 5.03 16.23 -10.97
N LEU A 105 4.05 16.64 -11.82
CA LEU A 105 4.26 16.71 -13.27
C LEU A 105 5.33 17.72 -13.68
N GLU A 106 5.66 18.69 -12.84
CA GLU A 106 6.73 19.66 -13.09
C GLU A 106 8.12 19.00 -13.16
N LEU A 107 8.27 17.77 -12.65
CA LEU A 107 9.49 16.97 -12.78
C LEU A 107 9.72 16.41 -14.18
N LEU A 108 8.71 16.43 -15.05
CA LEU A 108 8.75 15.79 -16.36
C LEU A 108 9.61 16.59 -17.35
N TYR A 109 10.46 15.88 -18.07
CA TYR A 109 11.19 16.40 -19.23
C TYR A 109 11.35 15.31 -20.30
N GLU A 110 11.59 15.72 -21.52
CA GLU A 110 11.75 14.79 -22.65
C GLU A 110 12.98 13.90 -22.49
N ASN A 111 12.84 12.64 -22.90
CA ASN A 111 13.84 11.59 -22.85
C ASN A 111 14.23 11.14 -21.43
N ALA A 112 13.51 11.58 -20.40
CA ALA A 112 13.70 11.06 -19.04
C ALA A 112 13.37 9.55 -18.95
N VAL A 113 14.11 8.85 -18.10
CA VAL A 113 13.79 7.49 -17.64
C VAL A 113 13.21 7.60 -16.23
N ILE A 114 11.94 7.25 -16.08
CA ILE A 114 11.13 7.49 -14.88
C ILE A 114 10.73 6.17 -14.25
N GLY A 115 11.06 5.97 -12.98
CA GLY A 115 10.55 4.85 -12.18
C GLY A 115 9.21 5.18 -11.55
N LEU A 116 8.19 4.34 -11.73
CA LEU A 116 6.89 4.49 -11.07
C LEU A 116 6.54 3.23 -10.30
N ASP A 117 6.35 3.34 -8.99
CA ASP A 117 5.91 2.24 -8.14
C ASP A 117 4.42 1.88 -8.35
N ALA A 118 3.96 0.81 -7.69
CA ALA A 118 2.57 0.35 -7.75
C ALA A 118 1.66 1.02 -6.71
N SER A 119 1.94 2.25 -6.30
CA SER A 119 1.07 3.01 -5.41
C SER A 119 -0.11 3.63 -6.16
N SER A 120 -1.18 3.92 -5.42
CA SER A 120 -2.32 4.63 -6.01
C SER A 120 -2.00 6.08 -6.34
N THR A 121 -1.04 6.72 -5.66
CA THR A 121 -0.62 8.10 -5.97
C THR A 121 0.20 8.15 -7.25
N SER A 122 1.13 7.20 -7.45
CA SER A 122 1.88 7.06 -8.70
C SER A 122 0.98 6.71 -9.89
N TRP A 123 -0.12 5.99 -9.65
CA TRP A 123 -1.14 5.74 -10.68
C TRP A 123 -1.85 7.03 -11.12
N TYR A 124 -2.18 7.94 -10.20
CA TYR A 124 -2.69 9.27 -10.56
C TYR A 124 -1.66 10.05 -11.39
N PHE A 125 -0.38 9.99 -11.01
CA PHE A 125 0.69 10.60 -11.80
C PHE A 125 0.73 10.03 -13.22
N ALA A 126 0.74 8.70 -13.40
CA ALA A 126 0.74 8.05 -14.70
C ALA A 126 -0.47 8.45 -15.58
N HIS A 127 -1.65 8.61 -14.96
CA HIS A 127 -2.85 9.09 -15.65
C HIS A 127 -2.72 10.53 -16.14
N LEU A 128 -2.14 11.40 -15.33
CA LEU A 128 -2.03 12.84 -15.60
C LEU A 128 -0.83 13.18 -16.50
N MET A 129 0.16 12.29 -16.64
CA MET A 129 1.32 12.51 -17.52
C MET A 129 0.86 12.93 -18.93
N PRO A 130 1.42 13.99 -19.51
CA PRO A 130 1.25 14.28 -20.94
C PRO A 130 1.93 13.21 -21.80
N ASP A 131 1.53 13.09 -23.06
CA ASP A 131 2.17 12.19 -24.02
C ASP A 131 3.44 12.83 -24.59
N ILE A 132 4.53 12.79 -23.83
CA ILE A 132 5.86 13.31 -24.21
C ILE A 132 6.86 12.16 -24.41
N PRO A 133 7.88 12.32 -25.24
CA PRO A 133 8.93 11.32 -25.41
C PRO A 133 9.65 11.05 -24.10
N CYS A 134 9.38 9.91 -23.45
CA CYS A 134 10.09 9.45 -22.26
C CYS A 134 9.97 7.93 -22.09
N THR A 135 10.70 7.39 -21.13
CA THR A 135 10.63 5.97 -20.77
C THR A 135 10.11 5.85 -19.34
N VAL A 136 9.04 5.07 -19.14
CA VAL A 136 8.52 4.74 -17.80
C VAL A 136 8.83 3.29 -17.46
N VAL A 137 9.52 3.08 -16.34
CA VAL A 137 9.80 1.77 -15.75
C VAL A 137 8.83 1.55 -14.59
N THR A 138 8.04 0.49 -14.63
CA THR A 138 7.06 0.23 -13.58
C THR A 138 6.83 -1.26 -13.33
N ASN A 139 6.50 -1.60 -12.09
CA ASN A 139 5.99 -2.92 -11.72
C ASN A 139 4.46 -2.97 -11.66
N SER A 140 3.76 -1.88 -11.98
CA SER A 140 2.30 -1.75 -11.85
C SER A 140 1.58 -2.06 -13.16
N MET A 141 0.69 -3.04 -13.17
CA MET A 141 -0.23 -3.29 -14.30
C MET A 141 -1.12 -2.07 -14.57
N LEU A 142 -1.51 -1.34 -13.53
CA LEU A 142 -2.40 -0.19 -13.68
C LEU A 142 -1.69 1.04 -14.24
N ASN A 143 -0.41 1.24 -13.93
CA ASN A 143 0.37 2.28 -14.58
C ASN A 143 0.54 1.96 -16.08
N ILE A 144 0.76 0.69 -16.45
CA ILE A 144 0.81 0.26 -17.86
C ILE A 144 -0.50 0.64 -18.56
N ASN A 145 -1.65 0.30 -17.96
CA ASN A 145 -2.95 0.61 -18.53
C ASN A 145 -3.21 2.12 -18.65
N ALA A 146 -2.68 2.93 -17.73
CA ALA A 146 -2.77 4.39 -17.80
C ALA A 146 -1.93 4.99 -18.95
N LEU A 147 -0.86 4.31 -19.33
CA LEU A 147 0.10 4.79 -20.34
C LEU A 147 -0.12 4.18 -21.73
N VAL A 148 -0.90 3.11 -21.87
CA VAL A 148 -1.05 2.34 -23.13
C VAL A 148 -1.49 3.18 -24.33
N ASN A 149 -2.22 4.26 -24.12
CA ASN A 149 -2.69 5.16 -25.17
C ASN A 149 -1.81 6.41 -25.36
N LYS A 150 -0.58 6.39 -24.85
CA LYS A 150 0.41 7.48 -24.95
C LYS A 150 1.60 6.98 -25.80
N PRO A 151 1.54 7.10 -27.14
CA PRO A 151 2.48 6.45 -28.05
C PRO A 151 3.93 6.96 -27.94
N ASN A 152 4.15 8.17 -27.41
CA ASN A 152 5.47 8.72 -27.20
C ASN A 152 6.13 8.23 -25.90
N ILE A 153 5.37 7.56 -25.03
CA ILE A 153 5.89 6.99 -23.79
C ILE A 153 6.27 5.52 -23.97
N LYS A 154 7.56 5.24 -23.92
CA LYS A 154 8.03 3.84 -23.86
C LYS A 154 7.83 3.28 -22.46
N THR A 155 7.05 2.21 -22.31
CA THR A 155 6.82 1.57 -21.02
C THR A 155 7.64 0.28 -20.89
N ILE A 156 8.45 0.17 -19.84
CA ILE A 156 9.19 -1.03 -19.44
C ILE A 156 8.54 -1.61 -18.19
N VAL A 157 8.09 -2.86 -18.30
CA VAL A 157 7.48 -3.59 -17.17
C VAL A 157 8.54 -4.46 -16.52
N THR A 158 8.66 -4.38 -15.19
CA THR A 158 9.69 -5.15 -14.47
C THR A 158 9.49 -6.67 -14.54
N GLY A 159 8.25 -7.11 -14.81
CA GLY A 159 7.90 -8.53 -14.79
C GLY A 159 7.94 -9.13 -13.38
N GLY A 160 7.86 -10.45 -13.29
CA GLY A 160 7.85 -11.18 -12.03
C GLY A 160 6.52 -11.83 -11.69
N VAL A 161 6.27 -12.13 -10.41
CA VAL A 161 5.04 -12.77 -9.95
C VAL A 161 3.96 -11.70 -9.75
N TYR A 162 2.82 -11.89 -10.40
CA TYR A 162 1.69 -10.98 -10.30
C TYR A 162 0.93 -11.14 -8.98
N SER A 163 0.70 -10.02 -8.30
CA SER A 163 -0.18 -9.93 -7.15
C SER A 163 -1.49 -9.23 -7.51
N SER A 164 -2.60 -9.95 -7.42
CA SER A 164 -3.94 -9.40 -7.66
C SER A 164 -4.35 -8.38 -6.60
N LYS A 165 -3.82 -8.45 -5.38
CA LYS A 165 -4.07 -7.49 -4.30
C LYS A 165 -3.55 -6.10 -4.65
N TYR A 166 -2.37 -6.03 -5.24
CA TYR A 166 -1.67 -4.79 -5.57
C TYR A 166 -1.76 -4.44 -7.06
N GLU A 167 -2.24 -5.37 -7.89
CA GLU A 167 -2.26 -5.28 -9.36
C GLU A 167 -0.86 -4.93 -9.93
N ALA A 168 0.14 -5.65 -9.41
CA ALA A 168 1.55 -5.38 -9.68
C ALA A 168 2.40 -6.66 -9.65
N PHE A 169 3.60 -6.55 -10.20
CA PHE A 169 4.59 -7.62 -10.31
C PHE A 169 5.69 -7.47 -9.25
N TYR A 170 6.17 -8.61 -8.72
CA TYR A 170 7.15 -8.66 -7.63
C TYR A 170 8.11 -9.83 -7.78
N GLY A 171 9.13 -9.82 -6.94
CA GLY A 171 10.08 -10.90 -6.77
C GLY A 171 11.38 -10.74 -7.55
N PRO A 172 12.24 -11.77 -7.55
CA PRO A 172 13.63 -11.67 -8.02
C PRO A 172 13.78 -11.18 -9.46
N LEU A 173 12.81 -11.47 -10.36
CA LEU A 173 12.86 -10.97 -11.74
C LEU A 173 12.67 -9.47 -11.82
N SER A 174 11.73 -8.91 -11.03
CA SER A 174 11.54 -7.46 -10.94
C SER A 174 12.78 -6.77 -10.41
N GLU A 175 13.36 -7.29 -9.34
CA GLU A 175 14.55 -6.75 -8.70
C GLU A 175 15.79 -6.86 -9.60
N TYR A 176 15.96 -8.00 -10.28
CA TYR A 176 17.05 -8.23 -11.22
C TYR A 176 17.05 -7.23 -12.37
N LEU A 177 15.87 -6.92 -12.93
CA LEU A 177 15.79 -5.91 -13.99
C LEU A 177 16.13 -4.51 -13.46
N LEU A 178 15.52 -4.10 -12.32
CA LEU A 178 15.75 -2.78 -11.74
C LEU A 178 17.24 -2.52 -11.45
N GLN A 179 17.98 -3.50 -10.92
CA GLN A 179 19.42 -3.39 -10.65
C GLN A 179 20.28 -3.14 -11.89
N ARG A 180 19.76 -3.27 -13.11
CA ARG A 180 20.46 -3.10 -14.38
C ARG A 180 19.98 -1.90 -15.18
N LEU A 181 19.06 -1.16 -14.64
CA LEU A 181 18.57 0.07 -15.25
C LEU A 181 19.26 1.28 -14.61
N HIS A 182 19.38 2.31 -15.39
CA HIS A 182 19.70 3.65 -14.93
C HIS A 182 18.42 4.49 -15.09
N ILE A 183 17.92 5.02 -14.00
CA ILE A 183 16.67 5.77 -13.91
C ILE A 183 17.03 7.21 -13.51
N ASN A 184 16.53 8.21 -14.22
CA ASN A 184 16.80 9.60 -13.86
C ASN A 184 16.11 9.98 -12.57
N PHE A 185 14.85 9.57 -12.41
CA PHE A 185 14.17 9.75 -11.13
C PHE A 185 13.06 8.70 -10.90
N SER A 186 12.88 8.36 -9.65
CA SER A 186 11.77 7.50 -9.21
C SER A 186 10.72 8.31 -8.46
N ILE A 187 9.45 7.96 -8.73
CA ILE A 187 8.28 8.48 -8.04
C ILE A 187 7.63 7.31 -7.31
N PHE A 188 7.44 7.44 -6.02
CA PHE A 188 6.82 6.42 -5.18
C PHE A 188 6.00 7.03 -4.06
N SER A 189 5.16 6.23 -3.44
CA SER A 189 4.42 6.58 -2.24
C SER A 189 4.71 5.58 -1.12
N CYS A 190 4.19 5.85 0.07
CA CYS A 190 4.44 5.03 1.27
C CYS A 190 3.14 4.66 2.00
N SER A 191 3.27 3.81 3.01
CA SER A 191 2.20 3.49 3.95
C SER A 191 2.18 4.43 5.16
N GLY A 192 3.31 5.01 5.52
CA GLY A 192 3.42 5.97 6.61
C GLY A 192 4.78 6.66 6.66
N ILE A 193 4.83 7.81 7.36
CA ILE A 193 6.03 8.56 7.72
C ILE A 193 5.91 8.87 9.22
N ASP A 194 6.89 8.46 10.02
CA ASP A 194 6.87 8.74 11.44
C ASP A 194 7.59 10.05 11.79
N ASN A 195 7.45 10.50 13.04
CA ASN A 195 8.04 11.76 13.52
C ASN A 195 9.58 11.75 13.59
N GLN A 196 10.22 10.62 13.35
CA GLN A 196 11.68 10.50 13.23
C GLN A 196 12.14 10.58 11.77
N GLY A 197 11.22 10.76 10.81
CA GLY A 197 11.53 10.80 9.38
C GLY A 197 11.66 9.42 8.73
N ASN A 198 11.33 8.33 9.43
CA ASN A 198 11.34 7.01 8.80
C ASN A 198 10.13 6.84 7.89
N ILE A 199 10.34 6.33 6.70
CA ILE A 199 9.33 5.98 5.71
C ILE A 199 8.99 4.50 5.83
N TRP A 200 7.70 4.20 5.93
CA TRP A 200 7.20 2.86 6.21
C TRP A 200 6.40 2.28 5.06
N GLU A 201 6.51 0.94 4.90
CA GLU A 201 5.74 0.18 3.91
C GLU A 201 4.97 -0.98 4.57
N SER A 202 3.88 -1.40 3.90
CA SER A 202 2.92 -2.37 4.44
C SER A 202 3.33 -3.83 4.30
N ASN A 203 4.31 -4.14 3.44
CA ASN A 203 4.82 -5.49 3.21
C ASN A 203 6.19 -5.46 2.52
N GLU A 204 6.92 -6.57 2.62
CA GLU A 204 8.29 -6.69 2.08
C GLU A 204 8.33 -6.62 0.56
N LEU A 205 7.36 -7.16 -0.16
CA LEU A 205 7.37 -7.15 -1.62
C LEU A 205 7.33 -5.71 -2.17
N ASN A 206 6.47 -4.87 -1.60
CA ASN A 206 6.42 -3.45 -1.95
C ASN A 206 7.72 -2.74 -1.56
N ALA A 207 8.23 -3.00 -0.34
CA ALA A 207 9.45 -2.39 0.14
C ALA A 207 10.66 -2.76 -0.72
N SER A 208 10.80 -4.04 -1.08
CA SER A 208 11.93 -4.52 -1.90
C SER A 208 11.96 -3.86 -3.27
N VAL A 209 10.84 -3.86 -4.01
CA VAL A 209 10.79 -3.23 -5.34
C VAL A 209 11.07 -1.73 -5.26
N LYS A 210 10.53 -1.02 -4.27
CA LYS A 210 10.78 0.42 -4.09
C LYS A 210 12.24 0.72 -3.79
N ARG A 211 12.88 -0.04 -2.87
CA ARG A 211 14.31 0.11 -2.60
C ARG A 211 15.14 -0.07 -3.87
N LYS A 212 14.85 -1.12 -4.65
CA LYS A 212 15.57 -1.37 -5.92
C LYS A 212 15.34 -0.29 -6.97
N MET A 213 14.15 0.29 -7.01
CA MET A 213 13.84 1.40 -7.89
C MET A 213 14.60 2.68 -7.47
N MET A 214 14.64 2.98 -6.16
CA MET A 214 15.41 4.10 -5.61
C MET A 214 16.91 3.92 -5.86
N GLU A 215 17.47 2.73 -5.58
CA GLU A 215 18.88 2.38 -5.82
C GLU A 215 19.29 2.56 -7.30
N ALA A 216 18.35 2.34 -8.23
CA ALA A 216 18.58 2.50 -9.66
C ALA A 216 18.41 3.95 -10.16
N SER A 217 17.99 4.87 -9.31
CA SER A 217 17.59 6.23 -9.66
C SER A 217 18.60 7.26 -9.17
N GLU A 218 18.83 8.32 -9.97
CA GLU A 218 19.63 9.49 -9.57
C GLU A 218 18.90 10.32 -8.50
N HIS A 219 17.57 10.40 -8.62
CA HIS A 219 16.72 11.14 -7.70
C HIS A 219 15.52 10.30 -7.27
N ALA A 220 15.08 10.47 -6.01
CA ALA A 220 13.94 9.81 -5.43
C ALA A 220 12.91 10.83 -4.94
N TYR A 221 11.66 10.74 -5.43
CA TYR A 221 10.58 11.66 -5.10
C TYR A 221 9.43 10.92 -4.43
N LEU A 222 9.06 11.38 -3.24
CA LEU A 222 8.00 10.79 -2.44
C LEU A 222 6.71 11.58 -2.61
N LEU A 223 5.62 10.88 -2.95
CA LEU A 223 4.26 11.42 -2.99
C LEU A 223 3.48 10.92 -1.78
N ALA A 224 3.17 11.78 -0.82
CA ALA A 224 2.50 11.40 0.42
C ALA A 224 1.37 12.37 0.78
N ASP A 225 0.14 11.90 0.78
CA ASP A 225 -0.99 12.67 1.30
C ASP A 225 -0.92 12.79 2.84
N HIS A 226 -1.59 13.80 3.42
CA HIS A 226 -1.61 14.10 4.86
C HIS A 226 -1.89 12.88 5.73
N SER A 227 -2.64 11.91 5.22
CA SER A 227 -2.96 10.71 5.98
C SER A 227 -1.77 9.78 6.23
N LYS A 228 -0.61 10.06 5.65
CA LYS A 228 0.62 9.27 5.80
C LYS A 228 1.49 9.73 6.96
N PHE A 229 1.33 10.96 7.40
CA PHE A 229 2.14 11.51 8.48
C PHE A 229 1.82 10.92 9.84
N GLU A 230 2.81 10.90 10.73
CA GLU A 230 2.75 10.39 12.10
C GLU A 230 2.32 8.91 12.17
N LYS A 231 2.68 8.13 11.15
CA LYS A 231 2.29 6.72 11.03
C LYS A 231 3.48 5.81 10.79
N LYS A 232 3.45 4.68 11.47
CA LYS A 232 4.30 3.51 11.20
C LYS A 232 3.51 2.43 10.47
N SER A 233 4.22 1.57 9.78
CA SER A 233 3.66 0.37 9.18
C SER A 233 4.57 -0.83 9.47
N LEU A 234 4.49 -1.90 8.67
CA LEU A 234 5.13 -3.17 8.99
C LEU A 234 6.65 -3.10 8.84
N ILE A 235 7.14 -2.44 7.79
CA ILE A 235 8.55 -2.47 7.39
C ILE A 235 9.02 -1.04 7.14
N GLN A 236 10.15 -0.68 7.72
CA GLN A 236 10.85 0.54 7.37
C GLN A 236 11.42 0.40 5.95
N LEU A 237 10.97 1.26 5.05
CA LEU A 237 11.42 1.30 3.67
C LEU A 237 12.78 1.99 3.57
N THR A 238 12.84 3.22 4.05
CA THR A 238 14.00 4.11 4.05
C THR A 238 13.76 5.27 5.03
N GLU A 239 14.55 6.33 4.96
CA GLU A 239 14.37 7.58 5.71
C GLU A 239 14.10 8.75 4.75
N LEU A 240 13.48 9.82 5.25
CA LEU A 240 13.26 11.04 4.47
C LEU A 240 14.57 11.65 3.97
N SER A 241 15.68 11.48 4.69
CA SER A 241 17.03 11.95 4.27
C SER A 241 17.53 11.32 2.98
N GLU A 242 16.95 10.17 2.56
CA GLU A 242 17.30 9.48 1.32
C GLU A 242 16.46 9.92 0.12
N ILE A 243 15.57 10.90 0.29
CA ILE A 243 14.76 11.44 -0.81
C ILE A 243 15.11 12.91 -1.10
N ASN A 244 14.91 13.33 -2.34
CA ASN A 244 15.20 14.68 -2.78
C ASN A 244 14.03 15.65 -2.54
N THR A 245 12.79 15.18 -2.77
CA THR A 245 11.60 16.02 -2.66
C THR A 245 10.42 15.22 -2.13
N LEU A 246 9.70 15.82 -1.20
CA LEU A 246 8.41 15.37 -0.69
C LEU A 246 7.30 16.22 -1.31
N PHE A 247 6.40 15.60 -2.07
CA PHE A 247 5.16 16.23 -2.54
C PHE A 247 4.02 15.84 -1.61
N THR A 248 3.28 16.83 -1.13
CA THR A 248 2.18 16.62 -0.18
C THR A 248 1.02 17.58 -0.44
N ASP A 249 -0.09 17.41 0.28
CA ASP A 249 -1.31 18.22 0.19
C ASP A 249 -1.55 19.08 1.43
N SER A 250 -0.64 19.05 2.40
CA SER A 250 -0.79 19.78 3.66
C SER A 250 0.56 20.14 4.26
N ASP A 251 0.55 21.17 5.12
CA ASP A 251 1.70 21.52 5.95
C ASP A 251 2.14 20.33 6.80
N LEU A 252 3.44 20.21 7.00
CA LEU A 252 4.04 19.24 7.89
C LEU A 252 3.91 19.69 9.35
N SER A 253 3.95 18.74 10.28
CA SER A 253 4.14 19.07 11.69
C SER A 253 5.49 19.76 11.89
N GLU A 254 5.60 20.61 12.92
CA GLU A 254 6.85 21.33 13.24
C GLU A 254 8.06 20.39 13.30
N THR A 255 7.87 19.18 13.84
CA THR A 255 8.93 18.18 13.96
C THR A 255 9.39 17.67 12.58
N LEU A 256 8.47 17.34 11.67
CA LEU A 256 8.80 16.87 10.34
C LEU A 256 9.34 18.00 9.46
N GLN A 257 8.82 19.21 9.60
CA GLN A 257 9.34 20.37 8.90
C GLN A 257 10.79 20.64 9.29
N ALA A 258 11.10 20.67 10.58
CA ALA A 258 12.48 20.83 11.07
C ALA A 258 13.40 19.70 10.59
N TYR A 259 12.87 18.47 10.48
CA TYR A 259 13.64 17.35 9.93
C TYR A 259 13.97 17.57 8.44
N CYS A 260 12.99 18.00 7.64
CA CYS A 260 13.18 18.27 6.20
C CYS A 260 14.20 19.42 5.99
N GLU A 261 14.06 20.51 6.72
CA GLU A 261 14.98 21.65 6.65
C GLU A 261 16.42 21.26 7.02
N LYS A 262 16.60 20.45 8.08
CA LYS A 262 17.92 19.99 8.53
C LYS A 262 18.62 19.09 7.50
N ASN A 263 17.86 18.34 6.70
CA ASN A 263 18.37 17.37 5.73
C ASN A 263 18.24 17.85 4.27
N ASP A 264 18.00 19.16 4.04
CA ASP A 264 17.86 19.77 2.72
C ASP A 264 16.81 19.11 1.81
N ILE A 265 15.70 18.60 2.41
CA ILE A 265 14.61 17.95 1.68
C ILE A 265 13.61 19.00 1.23
N LEU A 266 13.45 19.16 -0.09
CA LEU A 266 12.45 20.07 -0.64
C LEU A 266 11.05 19.53 -0.41
N THR A 267 10.17 20.35 0.18
CA THR A 267 8.75 20.04 0.35
C THR A 267 7.92 20.91 -0.60
N ILE A 268 7.06 20.27 -1.39
CA ILE A 268 6.17 20.93 -2.37
C ILE A 268 4.71 20.63 -1.98
N LEU A 269 3.94 21.72 -1.81
CA LEU A 269 2.51 21.72 -1.50
C LEU A 269 1.67 21.94 -2.76
#